data_543f61b08795ae71ce3b99baa22201d0
#
_entry.id   543f61b08795ae71ce3b99baa22201d0
#
_cell.length_a   1.000
_cell.length_b   1.000
_cell.length_c   1.000
_cell.angle_alpha   90.00
_cell.angle_beta   90.00
_cell.angle_gamma   90.00
#
_symmetry.space_group_name_H-M   'P 1'
#
loop_
_entity.id
_entity.type
_entity.pdbx_description
1 polymer ?
#
loop_
_entity_poly.entity_id
_entity_poly.type
_entity_poly.pdbx_seq_one_letter_code
_entity_poly.pdbx_strand_id
1 'polypeptide(L)'
;MSNTPPIRRRYSPAVYRRRRLAVFVVFLVVVILIIVAFSRCGSGSTPTPTSTRTPTNTSTRIPLVSPTAAPTSTAAAAGGQYTGTAPECVAKNLTVGAFTDKTDYAAGELPQLSMTVTNKGADDCKVNVGTSQQVFQVTSGDDLWWQSTDCQTEDTDFWMLLPAGKTEKTGTPVTWVRERSSPDTCDTAREAAVGDGASYYLTTSLGGVQSKESKQFLIY
;
A
#
# COMPACT_ATOMS: atom_id res chain seq x y z
N MET A 1 8.61 -27.33 49.52
CA MET A 1 7.56 -27.41 48.49
C MET A 1 8.23 -27.15 47.15
N SER A 2 8.57 -28.24 46.44
CA SER A 2 9.35 -28.16 45.19
C SER A 2 8.40 -27.98 44.00
N ASN A 3 8.50 -26.84 43.31
CA ASN A 3 7.73 -26.53 42.13
C ASN A 3 8.48 -27.00 40.88
N THR A 4 8.09 -28.14 40.31
CA THR A 4 8.66 -28.67 39.06
C THR A 4 7.85 -28.10 37.90
N PRO A 5 8.44 -27.41 36.89
CA PRO A 5 7.72 -26.90 35.75
C PRO A 5 7.29 -28.02 34.80
N PRO A 6 6.16 -27.86 34.06
CA PRO A 6 5.63 -28.91 33.17
C PRO A 6 6.51 -29.05 31.94
N ILE A 7 6.85 -30.31 31.59
CA ILE A 7 7.66 -30.68 30.41
C ILE A 7 6.82 -30.46 29.15
N ARG A 8 7.20 -29.50 28.30
CA ARG A 8 6.64 -29.31 26.96
C ARG A 8 7.05 -30.48 26.06
N ARG A 9 6.09 -31.29 25.63
CA ARG A 9 6.32 -32.37 24.64
C ARG A 9 6.71 -31.73 23.30
N ARG A 10 7.96 -31.95 22.86
CA ARG A 10 8.41 -31.60 21.50
C ARG A 10 7.78 -32.59 20.52
N TYR A 11 7.01 -32.08 19.57
CA TYR A 11 6.47 -32.87 18.46
C TYR A 11 7.63 -33.36 17.56
N SER A 12 7.59 -34.67 17.19
CA SER A 12 8.66 -35.29 16.40
C SER A 12 8.63 -34.76 14.95
N PRO A 13 9.81 -34.54 14.33
CA PRO A 13 9.92 -34.00 12.94
C PRO A 13 9.30 -34.92 11.87
N ALA A 14 9.04 -36.18 12.17
CA ALA A 14 8.43 -37.15 11.26
C ALA A 14 6.95 -36.83 10.92
N VAL A 15 6.20 -36.23 11.86
CA VAL A 15 4.79 -35.86 11.66
C VAL A 15 4.67 -34.68 10.70
N TYR A 16 5.62 -33.74 10.75
CA TYR A 16 5.64 -32.56 9.87
C TYR A 16 5.94 -32.94 8.41
N ARG A 17 6.87 -33.85 8.18
CA ARG A 17 7.20 -34.35 6.81
C ARG A 17 6.01 -35.06 6.17
N ARG A 18 5.29 -35.88 6.90
CA ARG A 18 4.08 -36.59 6.36
C ARG A 18 2.96 -35.61 6.02
N ARG A 19 2.70 -34.61 6.84
CA ARG A 19 1.68 -33.59 6.55
C ARG A 19 2.06 -32.72 5.32
N ARG A 20 3.32 -32.33 5.22
CA ARG A 20 3.82 -31.57 4.08
C ARG A 20 3.72 -32.36 2.78
N LEU A 21 4.03 -33.65 2.80
CA LEU A 21 3.94 -34.54 1.64
C LEU A 21 2.47 -34.73 1.21
N ALA A 22 1.54 -34.87 2.15
CA ALA A 22 0.12 -34.95 1.84
C ALA A 22 -0.42 -33.68 1.18
N VAL A 23 -0.04 -32.51 1.66
CA VAL A 23 -0.41 -31.22 1.06
C VAL A 23 0.15 -31.07 -0.36
N PHE A 24 1.40 -31.50 -0.60
CA PHE A 24 2.00 -31.48 -1.95
C PHE A 24 1.28 -32.41 -2.93
N VAL A 25 0.86 -33.60 -2.50
CA VAL A 25 0.12 -34.54 -3.35
C VAL A 25 -1.25 -33.96 -3.72
N VAL A 26 -1.96 -33.40 -2.77
CA VAL A 26 -3.27 -32.75 -3.03
C VAL A 26 -3.10 -31.56 -3.99
N PHE A 27 -2.08 -30.74 -3.82
CA PHE A 27 -1.78 -29.63 -4.71
C PHE A 27 -1.48 -30.09 -6.14
N LEU A 28 -0.65 -31.13 -6.31
CA LEU A 28 -0.36 -31.72 -7.63
C LEU A 28 -1.61 -32.26 -8.32
N VAL A 29 -2.50 -32.92 -7.58
CA VAL A 29 -3.77 -33.43 -8.14
C VAL A 29 -4.65 -32.28 -8.62
N VAL A 30 -4.76 -31.20 -7.84
CA VAL A 30 -5.53 -30.01 -8.23
C VAL A 30 -4.95 -29.35 -9.48
N VAL A 31 -3.64 -29.20 -9.57
CA VAL A 31 -2.96 -28.64 -10.76
C VAL A 31 -3.21 -29.50 -12.00
N ILE A 32 -3.13 -30.82 -11.88
CA ILE A 32 -3.41 -31.74 -13.01
C ILE A 32 -4.87 -31.61 -13.45
N LEU A 33 -5.82 -31.53 -12.51
CA LEU A 33 -7.24 -31.34 -12.85
C LEU A 33 -7.50 -30.02 -13.57
N ILE A 34 -6.83 -28.94 -13.18
CA ILE A 34 -6.92 -27.65 -13.84
C ILE A 34 -6.36 -27.73 -15.26
N ILE A 35 -5.19 -28.34 -15.46
CA ILE A 35 -4.57 -28.52 -16.79
C ILE A 35 -5.50 -29.33 -17.69
N VAL A 36 -6.08 -30.44 -17.21
CA VAL A 36 -7.01 -31.28 -18.00
C VAL A 36 -8.30 -30.51 -18.33
N ALA A 37 -8.81 -29.68 -17.43
CA ALA A 37 -9.98 -28.82 -17.67
C ALA A 37 -9.71 -27.79 -18.77
N PHE A 38 -8.55 -27.12 -18.73
CA PHE A 38 -8.15 -26.15 -19.77
C PHE A 38 -7.81 -26.79 -21.12
N SER A 39 -7.31 -28.02 -21.13
CA SER A 39 -7.01 -28.75 -22.40
C SER A 39 -8.25 -29.18 -23.19
N ARG A 40 -9.43 -29.15 -22.56
CA ARG A 40 -10.71 -29.53 -23.21
C ARG A 40 -11.48 -28.34 -23.80
N CYS A 41 -11.03 -27.09 -23.60
CA CYS A 41 -11.69 -25.89 -24.12
C CYS A 41 -10.84 -25.18 -25.20
N GLY A 42 -10.34 -25.88 -26.18
CA GLY A 42 -9.53 -25.32 -27.25
C GLY A 42 -9.94 -25.84 -28.63
N SER A 43 -11.05 -25.34 -29.20
CA SER A 43 -11.30 -25.37 -30.63
C SER A 43 -12.32 -24.29 -30.98
N GLY A 44 -11.91 -23.25 -31.70
CA GLY A 44 -12.84 -22.22 -32.17
C GLY A 44 -12.15 -20.98 -32.75
N SER A 45 -11.73 -21.10 -34.04
CA SER A 45 -11.87 -20.08 -35.10
C SER A 45 -11.18 -18.72 -34.97
N THR A 46 -10.12 -18.57 -35.74
CA THR A 46 -9.52 -17.32 -36.23
C THR A 46 -10.51 -16.54 -37.11
N PRO A 47 -10.73 -15.25 -36.96
CA PRO A 47 -11.23 -14.39 -38.02
C PRO A 47 -10.09 -13.63 -38.71
N THR A 48 -9.98 -13.80 -39.99
CA THR A 48 -9.17 -13.09 -40.98
C THR A 48 -9.63 -11.61 -41.09
N PRO A 49 -8.72 -10.62 -41.17
CA PRO A 49 -9.11 -9.25 -41.47
C PRO A 49 -9.27 -9.06 -43.00
N THR A 50 -10.46 -8.73 -43.43
CA THR A 50 -10.74 -8.29 -44.80
C THR A 50 -10.84 -6.75 -44.85
N SER A 51 -10.16 -6.25 -45.84
CA SER A 51 -9.94 -4.89 -46.34
C SER A 51 -11.12 -3.93 -46.43
N THR A 52 -10.78 -2.66 -46.20
CA THR A 52 -11.04 -1.47 -47.03
C THR A 52 -12.47 -1.19 -47.48
N ARG A 53 -13.06 -0.14 -46.92
CA ARG A 53 -13.88 0.83 -47.68
C ARG A 53 -13.84 2.21 -47.06
N THR A 54 -13.33 3.16 -47.82
CA THR A 54 -13.46 4.60 -47.65
C THR A 54 -14.93 5.02 -47.80
N PRO A 55 -15.49 5.84 -46.94
CA PRO A 55 -16.65 6.64 -47.31
C PRO A 55 -16.35 8.13 -47.31
N THR A 56 -16.73 8.68 -48.39
CA THR A 56 -16.91 10.04 -48.80
C THR A 56 -17.58 10.94 -47.75
N ASN A 57 -16.99 12.13 -47.58
CA ASN A 57 -17.53 13.24 -46.83
C ASN A 57 -18.90 13.68 -47.36
N THR A 58 -19.91 13.69 -46.50
CA THR A 58 -21.09 14.53 -46.69
C THR A 58 -21.27 15.41 -45.47
N SER A 59 -20.99 16.70 -45.68
CA SER A 59 -21.08 17.76 -44.68
C SER A 59 -22.56 18.11 -44.49
N THR A 60 -23.18 17.72 -43.38
CA THR A 60 -24.47 18.24 -42.93
C THR A 60 -24.24 19.14 -41.73
N ARG A 61 -24.40 20.42 -41.91
CA ARG A 61 -24.38 21.45 -40.87
C ARG A 61 -25.56 21.25 -39.94
N ILE A 62 -25.29 21.00 -38.66
CA ILE A 62 -26.26 21.05 -37.56
C ILE A 62 -25.99 22.32 -36.75
N PRO A 63 -27.05 23.05 -36.30
CA PRO A 63 -26.88 24.36 -35.65
C PRO A 63 -26.16 24.24 -34.30
N LEU A 64 -25.31 25.22 -34.06
CA LEU A 64 -24.52 25.42 -32.83
C LEU A 64 -25.49 25.72 -31.65
N VAL A 65 -25.72 24.75 -30.79
CA VAL A 65 -26.29 25.00 -29.46
C VAL A 65 -25.10 25.25 -28.53
N SER A 66 -25.03 26.46 -27.99
CA SER A 66 -24.03 26.87 -27.02
C SER A 66 -24.12 25.99 -25.76
N PRO A 67 -23.08 25.25 -25.35
CA PRO A 67 -23.12 24.58 -24.05
C PRO A 67 -22.93 25.64 -22.97
N THR A 68 -23.90 25.75 -22.09
CA THR A 68 -23.77 26.39 -20.78
C THR A 68 -22.53 25.83 -20.09
N ALA A 69 -21.62 26.71 -19.68
CA ALA A 69 -20.41 26.36 -18.97
C ALA A 69 -20.76 25.59 -17.70
N ALA A 70 -20.42 24.29 -17.68
CA ALA A 70 -20.31 23.54 -16.46
C ALA A 70 -19.12 24.12 -15.66
N PRO A 71 -19.18 24.15 -14.31
CA PRO A 71 -18.04 24.60 -13.52
C PRO A 71 -16.85 23.69 -13.82
N THR A 72 -15.83 24.26 -14.41
CA THR A 72 -14.55 23.61 -14.63
C THR A 72 -13.95 23.34 -13.24
N SER A 73 -14.12 22.11 -12.73
CA SER A 73 -13.27 21.64 -11.64
C SER A 73 -11.86 21.57 -12.19
N THR A 74 -11.06 22.56 -11.88
CA THR A 74 -9.62 22.57 -12.17
C THR A 74 -9.04 21.35 -11.44
N ALA A 75 -8.82 20.27 -12.18
CA ALA A 75 -8.04 19.14 -11.70
C ALA A 75 -6.70 19.70 -11.25
N ALA A 76 -6.41 19.60 -9.95
CA ALA A 76 -5.12 19.96 -9.42
C ALA A 76 -4.06 19.14 -10.15
N ALA A 77 -3.21 19.81 -10.90
CA ALA A 77 -2.09 19.20 -11.59
C ALA A 77 -1.20 18.52 -10.54
N ALA A 78 -0.88 17.27 -10.75
CA ALA A 78 0.11 16.54 -9.97
C ALA A 78 1.44 17.36 -9.96
N GLY A 79 1.87 17.80 -8.77
CA GLY A 79 3.25 18.26 -8.58
C GLY A 79 3.49 19.63 -7.96
N GLY A 80 2.50 20.47 -7.67
CA GLY A 80 2.70 21.79 -7.08
C GLY A 80 2.09 21.94 -5.68
N GLN A 81 2.77 22.68 -4.80
CA GLN A 81 2.22 23.05 -3.50
C GLN A 81 0.96 23.90 -3.70
N TYR A 82 -0.11 23.56 -2.99
CA TYR A 82 -1.36 24.33 -3.01
C TYR A 82 -1.20 25.66 -2.27
N THR A 83 -1.47 26.76 -2.95
CA THR A 83 -1.36 28.13 -2.43
C THR A 83 -2.72 28.82 -2.27
N GLY A 84 -3.82 28.10 -2.53
CA GLY A 84 -5.18 28.65 -2.45
C GLY A 84 -5.66 28.86 -1.00
N THR A 85 -6.87 29.41 -0.89
CA THR A 85 -7.49 29.84 0.37
C THR A 85 -8.43 28.80 1.01
N ALA A 86 -8.45 27.54 0.51
CA ALA A 86 -9.30 26.51 1.12
C ALA A 86 -9.00 26.37 2.63
N PRO A 87 -10.02 26.11 3.46
CA PRO A 87 -9.82 25.87 4.90
C PRO A 87 -8.96 24.62 5.12
N GLU A 88 -8.30 24.53 6.26
CA GLU A 88 -7.60 23.31 6.64
C GLU A 88 -8.57 22.17 6.94
N CYS A 89 -8.15 20.97 6.58
CA CYS A 89 -8.95 19.78 6.84
C CYS A 89 -9.10 19.55 8.34
N VAL A 90 -10.31 19.29 8.79
CA VAL A 90 -10.59 18.96 10.18
C VAL A 90 -10.19 17.50 10.44
N ALA A 91 -9.36 17.24 11.43
CA ALA A 91 -8.81 15.92 11.75
C ALA A 91 -9.87 14.81 11.83
N LYS A 92 -11.06 15.07 12.41
CA LYS A 92 -12.17 14.10 12.50
C LYS A 92 -12.72 13.66 11.15
N ASN A 93 -12.52 14.47 10.11
CA ASN A 93 -12.97 14.22 8.74
C ASN A 93 -11.87 13.55 7.89
N LEU A 94 -10.67 13.39 8.44
CA LEU A 94 -9.59 12.68 7.75
C LEU A 94 -9.56 11.20 8.16
N THR A 95 -9.22 10.37 7.18
CA THR A 95 -8.88 8.96 7.42
C THR A 95 -7.54 8.69 6.79
N VAL A 96 -6.61 8.16 7.58
CA VAL A 96 -5.29 7.75 7.13
C VAL A 96 -5.24 6.23 7.01
N GLY A 97 -4.55 5.72 6.00
CA GLY A 97 -4.34 4.29 5.77
C GLY A 97 -2.87 3.98 5.54
N ALA A 98 -2.41 2.82 6.03
CA ALA A 98 -1.05 2.32 5.88
C ALA A 98 -0.96 1.32 4.73
N PHE A 99 0.09 1.42 3.89
CA PHE A 99 0.31 0.56 2.72
C PHE A 99 1.78 0.17 2.58
N THR A 100 1.99 -1.06 2.13
CA THR A 100 3.28 -1.55 1.66
C THR A 100 3.13 -1.97 0.19
N ASP A 101 4.20 -1.90 -0.58
CA ASP A 101 4.19 -2.32 -1.99
C ASP A 101 3.96 -3.84 -2.14
N LYS A 102 4.35 -4.64 -1.13
CA LYS A 102 4.16 -6.08 -1.06
C LYS A 102 3.70 -6.52 0.33
N THR A 103 3.30 -7.78 0.44
CA THR A 103 2.99 -8.45 1.72
C THR A 103 4.13 -9.33 2.21
N ASP A 104 5.03 -9.74 1.32
CA ASP A 104 6.12 -10.65 1.59
C ASP A 104 7.40 -10.14 0.92
N TYR A 105 8.48 -10.05 1.68
CA TYR A 105 9.78 -9.54 1.24
C TYR A 105 10.84 -10.63 1.40
N ALA A 106 11.49 -10.98 0.31
CA ALA A 106 12.61 -11.92 0.31
C ALA A 106 13.83 -11.35 1.03
N ALA A 107 14.84 -12.20 1.28
CA ALA A 107 16.10 -11.78 1.87
C ALA A 107 16.74 -10.64 1.05
N GLY A 108 17.08 -9.54 1.72
CA GLY A 108 17.67 -8.35 1.11
C GLY A 108 16.69 -7.42 0.40
N GLU A 109 15.41 -7.77 0.26
CA GLU A 109 14.39 -6.92 -0.32
C GLU A 109 13.88 -5.88 0.68
N LEU A 110 13.81 -4.61 0.29
CA LEU A 110 13.47 -3.51 1.17
C LEU A 110 12.01 -3.09 1.00
N PRO A 111 11.20 -3.09 2.08
CA PRO A 111 9.81 -2.63 2.06
C PRO A 111 9.68 -1.16 1.65
N GLN A 112 8.75 -0.90 0.72
CA GLN A 112 8.36 0.44 0.31
C GLN A 112 7.06 0.81 1.02
N LEU A 113 7.16 1.75 1.95
CA LEU A 113 6.07 2.16 2.82
C LEU A 113 5.37 3.38 2.26
N SER A 114 4.05 3.38 2.30
CA SER A 114 3.21 4.47 1.81
C SER A 114 2.05 4.72 2.74
N MET A 115 1.43 5.91 2.67
CA MET A 115 0.17 6.18 3.32
C MET A 115 -0.86 6.72 2.33
N THR A 116 -2.12 6.63 2.68
CA THR A 116 -3.20 7.34 2.03
C THR A 116 -3.86 8.29 3.00
N VAL A 117 -4.38 9.39 2.49
CA VAL A 117 -5.24 10.31 3.23
C VAL A 117 -6.55 10.48 2.47
N THR A 118 -7.67 10.37 3.18
CA THR A 118 -9.02 10.52 2.61
C THR A 118 -9.75 11.64 3.34
N ASN A 119 -10.32 12.57 2.59
CA ASN A 119 -11.27 13.54 3.11
C ASN A 119 -12.68 12.92 3.18
N LYS A 120 -13.18 12.65 4.37
CA LYS A 120 -14.56 12.17 4.62
C LYS A 120 -15.55 13.30 4.87
N GLY A 121 -15.08 14.54 4.84
CA GLY A 121 -15.94 15.73 4.94
C GLY A 121 -16.74 16.00 3.67
N ALA A 122 -17.66 16.93 3.76
CA ALA A 122 -18.52 17.34 2.64
C ALA A 122 -17.87 18.40 1.74
N ASP A 123 -16.82 19.08 2.24
CA ASP A 123 -16.21 20.22 1.57
C ASP A 123 -14.73 19.92 1.23
N ASP A 124 -14.23 20.58 0.20
CA ASP A 124 -12.82 20.58 -0.14
C ASP A 124 -12.00 21.26 0.95
N CYS A 125 -10.83 20.73 1.27
CA CYS A 125 -9.95 21.29 2.29
C CYS A 125 -8.48 21.15 1.90
N LYS A 126 -7.60 21.97 2.45
CA LYS A 126 -6.15 21.83 2.31
C LYS A 126 -5.59 20.99 3.46
N VAL A 127 -4.62 20.16 3.16
CA VAL A 127 -3.92 19.34 4.16
C VAL A 127 -2.41 19.43 3.92
N ASN A 128 -1.64 19.53 4.99
CA ASN A 128 -0.20 19.43 4.92
C ASN A 128 0.18 17.95 4.88
N VAL A 129 0.72 17.51 3.74
CA VAL A 129 1.22 16.15 3.53
C VAL A 129 2.74 16.10 3.46
N GLY A 130 3.41 17.14 3.93
CA GLY A 130 4.86 17.18 4.02
C GLY A 130 5.41 16.27 5.11
N THR A 131 6.72 16.05 5.08
CA THR A 131 7.41 15.16 6.03
C THR A 131 7.35 15.66 7.47
N SER A 132 7.07 16.95 7.69
CA SER A 132 6.80 17.53 9.01
C SER A 132 5.55 16.95 9.70
N GLN A 133 4.61 16.39 8.91
CA GLN A 133 3.34 15.86 9.39
C GLN A 133 3.22 14.34 9.27
N GLN A 134 4.14 13.70 8.53
CA GLN A 134 4.12 12.26 8.29
C GLN A 134 4.89 11.49 9.35
N VAL A 135 4.29 10.44 9.89
CA VAL A 135 4.99 9.46 10.71
C VAL A 135 4.66 8.06 10.20
N PHE A 136 5.69 7.29 9.95
CA PHE A 136 5.61 5.85 9.65
C PHE A 136 6.25 5.08 10.80
N GLN A 137 5.56 4.08 11.33
CA GLN A 137 6.04 3.23 12.41
C GLN A 137 5.96 1.76 11.99
N VAL A 138 7.03 1.03 12.21
CA VAL A 138 7.08 -0.43 12.03
C VAL A 138 7.25 -1.08 13.39
N THR A 139 6.33 -1.99 13.72
CA THR A 139 6.35 -2.78 14.96
C THR A 139 6.42 -4.27 14.68
N SER A 140 6.90 -5.05 15.65
CA SER A 140 6.78 -6.51 15.67
C SER A 140 6.22 -6.92 17.04
N GLY A 141 4.96 -7.35 17.07
CA GLY A 141 4.19 -7.43 18.30
C GLY A 141 4.07 -6.04 18.94
N ASP A 142 4.40 -5.94 20.23
CA ASP A 142 4.38 -4.69 20.99
C ASP A 142 5.70 -3.90 20.90
N ASP A 143 6.71 -4.42 20.18
CA ASP A 143 8.02 -3.80 20.07
C ASP A 143 8.08 -2.84 18.87
N LEU A 144 8.39 -1.57 19.13
CA LEU A 144 8.65 -0.57 18.09
C LEU A 144 10.04 -0.80 17.50
N TRP A 145 10.08 -1.20 16.24
CA TRP A 145 11.31 -1.47 15.51
C TRP A 145 11.88 -0.24 14.83
N TRP A 146 11.03 0.57 14.24
CA TRP A 146 11.48 1.69 13.44
C TRP A 146 10.41 2.79 13.37
N GLN A 147 10.87 4.03 13.35
CA GLN A 147 10.04 5.19 13.11
C GLN A 147 10.72 6.17 12.15
N SER A 148 9.99 6.68 11.17
CA SER A 148 10.56 7.55 10.13
C SER A 148 11.17 8.85 10.67
N THR A 149 10.70 9.33 11.80
CA THR A 149 11.14 10.59 12.42
C THR A 149 12.36 10.46 13.30
N ASP A 150 12.81 9.22 13.63
CA ASP A 150 13.94 9.03 14.54
C ASP A 150 15.25 9.63 14.01
N CYS A 151 15.50 9.46 12.72
CA CYS A 151 16.71 9.94 12.04
C CYS A 151 16.42 10.96 10.93
N GLN A 152 15.27 11.60 11.00
CA GLN A 152 14.91 12.64 10.06
C GLN A 152 15.70 13.92 10.37
N THR A 153 16.55 14.36 9.45
CA THR A 153 17.39 15.56 9.62
C THR A 153 16.70 16.84 9.16
N GLU A 154 15.79 16.70 8.19
CA GLU A 154 15.03 17.82 7.61
C GLU A 154 13.58 17.42 7.48
N ASP A 155 12.69 18.29 7.89
CA ASP A 155 11.27 18.19 7.67
C ASP A 155 10.80 19.32 6.75
N THR A 156 9.77 19.04 5.97
CA THR A 156 9.22 20.00 5.00
C THR A 156 7.71 19.99 5.09
N ASP A 157 7.14 21.17 4.87
CA ASP A 157 5.71 21.33 4.68
C ASP A 157 5.37 21.21 3.20
N PHE A 158 4.32 20.46 2.89
CA PHE A 158 3.76 20.38 1.56
C PHE A 158 2.23 20.38 1.62
N TRP A 159 1.66 21.50 1.24
CA TRP A 159 0.21 21.66 1.24
C TRP A 159 -0.40 21.18 -0.06
N MET A 160 -1.48 20.42 0.04
CA MET A 160 -2.29 20.01 -1.10
C MET A 160 -3.77 20.25 -0.85
N LEU A 161 -4.53 20.49 -1.93
CA LEU A 161 -5.99 20.48 -1.90
C LEU A 161 -6.45 19.02 -1.88
N LEU A 162 -7.29 18.68 -0.91
CA LEU A 162 -7.92 17.37 -0.81
C LEU A 162 -9.43 17.51 -0.97
N PRO A 163 -9.96 17.24 -2.17
CA PRO A 163 -11.40 17.39 -2.43
C PRO A 163 -12.25 16.46 -1.56
N ALA A 164 -13.50 16.87 -1.35
CA ALA A 164 -14.47 16.09 -0.60
C ALA A 164 -14.61 14.66 -1.15
N GLY A 165 -14.56 13.66 -0.29
CA GLY A 165 -14.66 12.25 -0.63
C GLY A 165 -13.44 11.66 -1.35
N LYS A 166 -12.39 12.44 -1.64
CA LYS A 166 -11.21 11.94 -2.35
C LYS A 166 -10.16 11.34 -1.43
N THR A 167 -9.44 10.38 -1.98
CA THR A 167 -8.29 9.72 -1.36
C THR A 167 -7.07 10.00 -2.21
N GLU A 168 -6.00 10.44 -1.55
CA GLU A 168 -4.68 10.62 -2.14
C GLU A 168 -3.68 9.69 -1.46
N LYS A 169 -2.67 9.27 -2.21
CA LYS A 169 -1.56 8.43 -1.73
C LYS A 169 -0.26 9.22 -1.78
N THR A 170 0.66 8.95 -0.85
CA THR A 170 2.01 9.52 -0.90
C THR A 170 2.67 9.26 -2.25
N GLY A 171 3.24 10.30 -2.85
CA GLY A 171 3.86 10.20 -4.18
C GLY A 171 5.14 9.37 -4.16
N THR A 172 6.02 9.63 -3.18
CA THR A 172 7.27 8.88 -3.00
C THR A 172 7.15 7.99 -1.78
N PRO A 173 7.30 6.66 -1.93
CA PRO A 173 7.34 5.74 -0.80
C PRO A 173 8.57 5.98 0.08
N VAL A 174 8.43 5.68 1.36
CA VAL A 174 9.55 5.63 2.32
C VAL A 174 10.12 4.23 2.32
N THR A 175 11.42 4.09 2.07
CA THR A 175 12.09 2.78 2.12
C THR A 175 12.52 2.46 3.55
N TRP A 176 12.06 1.33 4.09
CA TRP A 176 12.60 0.80 5.34
C TRP A 176 13.78 -0.13 5.07
N VAL A 177 14.94 0.24 5.59
CA VAL A 177 16.18 -0.52 5.38
C VAL A 177 16.30 -1.80 6.23
N ARG A 178 15.21 -2.22 6.88
CA ARG A 178 15.11 -3.41 7.73
C ARG A 178 16.02 -3.34 8.96
N GLU A 179 16.22 -2.16 9.49
CA GLU A 179 16.99 -1.92 10.71
C GLU A 179 16.12 -1.24 11.76
N ARG A 180 16.46 -1.49 13.03
CA ARG A 180 15.88 -0.79 14.17
C ARG A 180 16.32 0.67 14.15
N SER A 181 15.46 1.59 14.60
CA SER A 181 15.84 2.98 14.80
C SER A 181 15.52 3.46 16.21
N SER A 182 16.27 4.43 16.63
CA SER A 182 15.97 5.35 17.75
C SER A 182 16.70 6.67 17.50
N PRO A 183 16.29 7.78 18.09
CA PRO A 183 16.96 9.08 17.93
C PRO A 183 18.47 9.03 18.22
N ASP A 184 18.91 8.13 19.11
CA ASP A 184 20.31 8.04 19.55
C ASP A 184 21.17 7.10 18.70
N THR A 185 20.60 6.44 17.67
CA THR A 185 21.30 5.39 16.89
C THR A 185 21.48 5.75 15.42
N CYS A 186 21.25 7.01 15.03
CA CYS A 186 21.27 7.40 13.62
C CYS A 186 22.65 7.23 12.97
N ASP A 187 23.72 7.48 13.70
CA ASP A 187 25.09 7.43 13.25
C ASP A 187 25.85 6.15 13.71
N THR A 188 25.15 5.16 14.23
CA THR A 188 25.76 3.93 14.74
C THR A 188 25.24 2.70 13.97
N ALA A 189 25.92 1.56 14.14
CA ALA A 189 25.41 0.28 13.65
C ALA A 189 24.10 -0.07 14.37
N ARG A 190 23.08 -0.44 13.60
CA ARG A 190 21.74 -0.74 14.09
C ARG A 190 21.42 -2.22 13.95
N GLU A 191 20.56 -2.71 14.84
CA GLU A 191 20.09 -4.08 14.81
C GLU A 191 19.28 -4.34 13.54
N ALA A 192 19.64 -5.40 12.79
CA ALA A 192 18.90 -5.82 11.62
C ALA A 192 17.59 -6.51 12.02
N ALA A 193 16.52 -6.23 11.28
CA ALA A 193 15.25 -6.90 11.47
C ALA A 193 15.36 -8.41 11.22
N VAL A 194 14.70 -9.18 12.09
CA VAL A 194 14.65 -10.63 11.98
C VAL A 194 13.91 -11.02 10.71
N GLY A 195 14.49 -11.94 9.92
CA GLY A 195 13.87 -12.56 8.75
C GLY A 195 13.08 -13.83 9.10
N ASP A 196 13.22 -14.87 8.25
CA ASP A 196 12.62 -16.21 8.42
C ASP A 196 11.07 -16.20 8.54
N GLY A 197 10.41 -15.27 7.86
CA GLY A 197 8.96 -15.12 7.91
C GLY A 197 8.47 -14.34 9.13
N ALA A 198 9.32 -13.51 9.76
CA ALA A 198 8.91 -12.65 10.86
C ALA A 198 7.85 -11.63 10.41
N SER A 199 6.86 -11.41 11.28
CA SER A 199 5.74 -10.50 11.03
C SER A 199 6.04 -9.11 11.54
N TYR A 200 5.85 -8.13 10.66
CA TYR A 200 5.94 -6.71 10.95
C TYR A 200 4.63 -6.01 10.61
N TYR A 201 4.36 -4.90 11.27
CA TYR A 201 3.13 -4.13 11.13
C TYR A 201 3.47 -2.66 10.91
N LEU A 202 3.00 -2.11 9.82
CA LEU A 202 3.11 -0.68 9.53
C LEU A 202 1.88 0.05 10.05
N THR A 203 2.09 1.07 10.85
CA THR A 203 1.10 2.14 11.12
C THR A 203 1.61 3.46 10.58
N THR A 204 0.70 4.34 10.21
CA THR A 204 1.04 5.67 9.68
C THR A 204 0.18 6.73 10.35
N SER A 205 0.72 7.94 10.48
CA SER A 205 -0.08 9.10 10.88
C SER A 205 0.26 10.33 10.06
N LEU A 206 -0.72 11.19 9.90
CA LEU A 206 -0.61 12.48 9.21
C LEU A 206 -1.26 13.57 10.08
N GLY A 207 -0.49 14.58 10.49
CA GLY A 207 -1.00 15.65 11.34
C GLY A 207 -1.66 15.15 12.63
N GLY A 208 -1.13 14.08 13.24
CA GLY A 208 -1.69 13.43 14.43
C GLY A 208 -2.88 12.50 14.19
N VAL A 209 -3.39 12.38 12.95
CA VAL A 209 -4.42 11.42 12.59
C VAL A 209 -3.78 10.09 12.23
N GLN A 210 -3.92 9.08 13.08
CA GLN A 210 -3.33 7.75 12.89
C GLN A 210 -4.20 6.85 12.03
N SER A 211 -3.58 5.93 11.29
CA SER A 211 -4.27 4.87 10.56
C SER A 211 -5.05 3.98 11.53
N LYS A 212 -6.31 3.66 11.19
CA LYS A 212 -7.18 2.81 12.03
C LYS A 212 -6.70 1.37 12.09
N GLU A 213 -6.08 0.92 11.01
CA GLU A 213 -5.57 -0.44 10.86
C GLU A 213 -4.08 -0.37 10.55
N SER A 214 -3.34 -1.35 11.06
CA SER A 214 -1.96 -1.59 10.66
C SER A 214 -1.92 -2.47 9.42
N LYS A 215 -0.91 -2.27 8.57
CA LYS A 215 -0.63 -3.14 7.43
C LYS A 215 0.42 -4.17 7.81
N GLN A 216 0.01 -5.44 7.91
CA GLN A 216 0.95 -6.56 8.13
C GLN A 216 1.74 -6.87 6.86
N PHE A 217 3.02 -7.22 7.06
CA PHE A 217 3.90 -7.78 6.04
C PHE A 217 4.93 -8.73 6.69
N LEU A 218 5.49 -9.61 5.88
CA LEU A 218 6.46 -10.63 6.31
C LEU A 218 7.84 -10.35 5.73
N ILE A 219 8.88 -10.67 6.50
CA ILE A 219 10.28 -10.55 6.09
C ILE A 219 10.95 -11.92 6.15
N TYR A 220 11.57 -12.32 5.04
CA TYR A 220 12.34 -13.57 4.90
C TYR A 220 13.83 -13.31 4.76
#